data_022870d3f13819111a638d44ab4609db
#
_entry.id   022870d3f13819111a638d44ab4609db
#
_cell.length_a   1.000
_cell.length_b   1.000
_cell.length_c   1.000
_cell.angle_alpha   90.00
_cell.angle_beta   90.00
_cell.angle_gamma   90.00
#
_symmetry.space_group_name_H-M   'P 1'
#
loop_
_entity.id
_entity.type
_entity.pdbx_description
1 polymer ?
#
loop_
_entity_poly.entity_id
_entity_poly.type
_entity_poly.pdbx_seq_one_letter_code
_entity_poly.pdbx_strand_id
1 'polypeptide(L)'
;MKSVRNCSILQKDEWCVGSYIYNYQGFWTPPRFLQGEIAFQQQFQAEYSDIILVTTPRSRTIWLKSLLFALVNRVKHHVFEPNHPLLVNNPHVIVPFLEHELYIDGRVPDFSTFTSPKLLATHVPFASLPKSVQHSKTKLVYLCRNPRDTFISMWHFTNNLLLHHNDTNSIEETFDLFCEGVSLNGPFWNHVLDFGNKA
;
A
#
# COMPACT_ATOMS: atom_id res chain seq x y z
N MET A 1 13.61 -4.19 -20.96
CA MET A 1 12.24 -3.65 -20.92
C MET A 1 11.25 -4.69 -21.44
N LYS A 2 10.71 -5.55 -20.56
CA LYS A 2 9.55 -6.39 -20.94
C LYS A 2 8.31 -5.56 -20.61
N SER A 3 7.79 -4.91 -21.64
CA SER A 3 6.56 -4.12 -21.62
C SER A 3 5.40 -4.94 -21.06
N VAL A 4 4.56 -4.31 -20.24
CA VAL A 4 3.31 -4.83 -19.66
C VAL A 4 2.24 -5.06 -20.76
N ARG A 5 2.62 -5.73 -21.85
CA ARG A 5 1.65 -6.16 -22.90
C ARG A 5 0.81 -7.39 -22.50
N ASN A 6 0.96 -7.88 -21.25
CA ASN A 6 0.32 -9.13 -20.81
C ASN A 6 -0.74 -8.95 -19.73
N CYS A 7 -1.36 -7.77 -19.56
CA CYS A 7 -2.53 -7.65 -18.68
C CYS A 7 -3.72 -8.53 -19.13
N SER A 8 -3.75 -8.92 -20.41
CA SER A 8 -4.78 -9.82 -20.94
C SER A 8 -4.71 -11.27 -20.46
N ILE A 9 -3.62 -11.65 -19.77
CA ILE A 9 -3.40 -13.01 -19.22
C ILE A 9 -3.71 -13.05 -17.71
N LEU A 10 -3.82 -11.89 -17.04
CA LEU A 10 -4.14 -11.86 -15.62
C LEU A 10 -5.63 -12.08 -15.39
N GLN A 11 -5.95 -12.85 -14.36
CA GLN A 11 -7.33 -12.96 -13.89
C GLN A 11 -7.81 -11.55 -13.52
N LYS A 12 -9.02 -11.22 -13.96
CA LYS A 12 -9.67 -9.92 -13.77
C LYS A 12 -11.00 -10.14 -13.07
N ASP A 13 -11.29 -9.30 -12.09
CA ASP A 13 -12.58 -9.31 -11.42
C ASP A 13 -13.08 -7.89 -11.20
N GLU A 14 -14.38 -7.72 -10.97
CA GLU A 14 -15.00 -6.45 -10.65
C GLU A 14 -15.14 -6.34 -9.13
N TRP A 15 -14.36 -5.46 -8.53
CA TRP A 15 -14.40 -5.20 -7.10
C TRP A 15 -15.53 -4.24 -6.71
N CYS A 16 -15.83 -3.28 -7.56
CA CYS A 16 -16.92 -2.33 -7.40
C CYS A 16 -17.42 -1.87 -8.77
N VAL A 17 -18.64 -1.35 -8.81
CA VAL A 17 -19.32 -0.97 -10.05
C VAL A 17 -18.39 -0.18 -10.99
N GLY A 18 -18.17 -0.72 -12.19
CA GLY A 18 -17.32 -0.11 -13.21
C GLY A 18 -15.81 -0.13 -12.93
N SER A 19 -15.37 -0.76 -11.85
CA SER A 19 -13.95 -0.80 -11.46
C SER A 19 -13.43 -2.23 -11.37
N TYR A 20 -12.43 -2.52 -12.20
CA TYR A 20 -11.79 -3.82 -12.25
C TYR A 20 -10.48 -3.84 -11.47
N ILE A 21 -10.16 -5.02 -10.93
CA ILE A 21 -8.88 -5.34 -10.31
C ILE A 21 -8.27 -6.57 -10.98
N TYR A 22 -6.95 -6.65 -10.96
CA TYR A 22 -6.21 -7.75 -11.57
C TYR A 22 -5.50 -8.57 -10.51
N ASN A 23 -5.58 -9.89 -10.64
CA ASN A 23 -4.82 -10.79 -9.78
C ASN A 23 -3.36 -10.86 -10.25
N TYR A 24 -2.44 -10.35 -9.44
CA TYR A 24 -1.01 -10.43 -9.66
C TYR A 24 -0.35 -11.18 -8.51
N GLN A 25 0.27 -12.32 -8.83
CA GLN A 25 0.92 -13.20 -7.83
C GLN A 25 0.01 -13.65 -6.67
N GLY A 26 -1.28 -13.82 -6.93
CA GLY A 26 -2.27 -14.23 -5.93
C GLY A 26 -2.92 -13.08 -5.16
N PHE A 27 -2.58 -11.83 -5.47
CA PHE A 27 -3.16 -10.64 -4.83
C PHE A 27 -3.79 -9.69 -5.85
N TRP A 28 -4.85 -9.00 -5.43
CA TRP A 28 -5.63 -8.15 -6.30
C TRP A 28 -5.13 -6.71 -6.26
N THR A 29 -4.81 -6.15 -7.41
CA THR A 29 -4.34 -4.77 -7.53
C THR A 29 -5.11 -4.00 -8.61
N PRO A 30 -5.42 -2.70 -8.39
CA PRO A 30 -6.01 -1.86 -9.41
C PRO A 30 -5.08 -1.65 -10.61
N PRO A 31 -5.62 -1.55 -11.84
CA PRO A 31 -4.81 -1.41 -13.07
C PRO A 31 -3.76 -0.31 -13.01
N ARG A 32 -4.14 0.83 -12.43
CA ARG A 32 -3.27 2.02 -12.33
C ARG A 32 -2.04 1.82 -11.44
N PHE A 33 -2.09 0.86 -10.50
CA PHE A 33 -0.99 0.58 -9.57
C PHE A 33 -0.15 -0.62 -9.97
N LEU A 34 -0.69 -1.48 -10.85
CA LEU A 34 -0.01 -2.72 -11.26
C LEU A 34 1.39 -2.47 -11.84
N GLN A 35 1.55 -1.44 -12.66
CA GLN A 35 2.86 -1.12 -13.23
C GLN A 35 3.84 -0.64 -12.16
N GLY A 36 3.35 0.16 -11.21
CA GLY A 36 4.14 0.62 -10.07
C GLY A 36 4.57 -0.53 -9.16
N GLU A 37 3.66 -1.48 -8.90
CA GLU A 37 3.96 -2.67 -8.09
C GLU A 37 5.04 -3.55 -8.76
N ILE A 38 4.92 -3.81 -10.06
CA ILE A 38 5.91 -4.57 -10.82
C ILE A 38 7.26 -3.86 -10.84
N ALA A 39 7.27 -2.54 -11.07
CA ALA A 39 8.50 -1.76 -11.09
C ALA A 39 9.16 -1.72 -9.70
N PHE A 40 8.38 -1.51 -8.65
CA PHE A 40 8.83 -1.58 -7.26
C PHE A 40 9.47 -2.93 -6.96
N GLN A 41 8.78 -4.04 -7.27
CA GLN A 41 9.27 -5.39 -7.03
C GLN A 41 10.60 -5.68 -7.74
N GLN A 42 10.78 -5.16 -8.95
CA GLN A 42 11.94 -5.46 -9.79
C GLN A 42 13.14 -4.56 -9.53
N GLN A 43 12.93 -3.32 -9.11
CA GLN A 43 13.96 -2.28 -9.16
C GLN A 43 14.33 -1.73 -7.79
N PHE A 44 13.47 -1.84 -6.77
CA PHE A 44 13.77 -1.31 -5.46
C PHE A 44 14.90 -2.10 -4.78
N GLN A 45 15.89 -1.36 -4.33
CA GLN A 45 17.00 -1.90 -3.52
C GLN A 45 16.90 -1.32 -2.12
N ALA A 46 16.57 -2.19 -1.17
CA ALA A 46 16.44 -1.80 0.23
C ALA A 46 17.81 -1.60 0.86
N GLU A 47 17.95 -0.57 1.68
CA GLU A 47 19.10 -0.35 2.54
C GLU A 47 18.82 -0.85 3.96
N TYR A 48 19.86 -1.23 4.68
CA TYR A 48 19.75 -1.70 6.07
C TYR A 48 19.03 -0.70 7.01
N SER A 49 19.24 0.60 6.77
CA SER A 49 18.67 1.67 7.57
C SER A 49 17.18 1.93 7.27
N ASP A 50 16.68 1.47 6.12
CA ASP A 50 15.32 1.75 5.68
C ASP A 50 14.26 1.20 6.64
N ILE A 51 13.17 1.94 6.75
CA ILE A 51 11.98 1.55 7.50
C ILE A 51 10.81 1.55 6.53
N ILE A 52 10.21 0.40 6.32
CA ILE A 52 9.07 0.24 5.42
C ILE A 52 7.83 -0.09 6.24
N LEU A 53 6.87 0.82 6.21
CA LEU A 53 5.54 0.59 6.75
C LEU A 53 4.71 -0.20 5.75
N VAL A 54 4.27 -1.38 6.15
CA VAL A 54 3.36 -2.22 5.36
C VAL A 54 2.00 -2.28 6.03
N THR A 55 0.95 -2.01 5.28
CA THR A 55 -0.40 -2.05 5.83
C THR A 55 -1.37 -2.66 4.83
N THR A 56 -2.40 -3.37 5.31
CA THR A 56 -3.58 -3.58 4.48
C THR A 56 -4.29 -2.23 4.23
N PRO A 57 -4.93 -2.02 3.07
CA PRO A 57 -5.71 -0.82 2.83
C PRO A 57 -6.74 -0.57 3.94
N ARG A 58 -7.00 0.71 4.27
CA ARG A 58 -7.96 1.14 5.31
C ARG A 58 -7.63 0.74 6.75
N SER A 59 -6.41 0.29 7.02
CA SER A 59 -5.92 -0.07 8.37
C SER A 59 -5.31 1.11 9.13
N ARG A 60 -5.76 2.35 8.89
CA ARG A 60 -5.27 3.59 9.54
C ARG A 60 -3.82 3.94 9.19
N THR A 61 -3.42 3.70 7.97
CA THR A 61 -2.06 3.93 7.45
C THR A 61 -1.58 5.36 7.68
N ILE A 62 -2.43 6.38 7.44
CA ILE A 62 -2.10 7.80 7.63
C ILE A 62 -1.65 8.08 9.07
N TRP A 63 -2.38 7.54 10.05
CA TRP A 63 -2.08 7.72 11.46
C TRP A 63 -0.72 7.11 11.82
N LEU A 64 -0.45 5.88 11.35
CA LEU A 64 0.81 5.22 11.64
C LEU A 64 2.00 5.86 10.88
N LYS A 65 1.78 6.37 9.66
CA LYS A 65 2.78 7.19 8.96
C LYS A 65 3.21 8.39 9.82
N SER A 66 2.24 9.11 10.40
CA SER A 66 2.49 10.26 11.25
C SER A 66 3.28 9.87 12.51
N LEU A 67 2.88 8.80 13.18
CA LEU A 67 3.58 8.31 14.38
C LEU A 67 5.01 7.87 14.08
N LEU A 68 5.22 7.11 13.02
CA LEU A 68 6.55 6.67 12.63
C LEU A 68 7.43 7.84 12.22
N PHE A 69 6.89 8.81 11.48
CA PHE A 69 7.63 10.01 11.13
C PHE A 69 8.06 10.78 12.38
N ALA A 70 7.13 11.04 13.30
CA ALA A 70 7.42 11.73 14.55
C ALA A 70 8.48 10.98 15.39
N LEU A 71 8.37 9.65 15.47
CA LEU A 71 9.31 8.81 16.22
C LEU A 71 10.72 8.82 15.61
N VAL A 72 10.82 8.62 14.32
CA VAL A 72 12.10 8.53 13.59
C VAL A 72 12.81 9.88 13.59
N ASN A 73 12.07 10.96 13.45
CA ASN A 73 12.61 12.32 13.34
C ASN A 73 12.54 13.12 14.67
N ARG A 74 12.26 12.47 15.81
CA ARG A 74 12.06 13.13 17.12
C ARG A 74 13.24 14.01 17.58
N VAL A 75 14.45 13.72 17.12
CA VAL A 75 15.65 14.53 17.44
C VAL A 75 15.75 15.74 16.52
N LYS A 76 15.29 15.59 15.26
CA LYS A 76 15.36 16.65 14.24
C LYS A 76 14.19 17.62 14.33
N HIS A 77 13.00 17.12 14.66
CA HIS A 77 11.78 17.91 14.78
C HIS A 77 11.18 17.73 16.18
N HIS A 78 11.20 18.84 16.94
CA HIS A 78 10.63 18.83 18.28
C HIS A 78 9.10 18.89 18.22
N VAL A 79 8.40 18.17 19.11
CA VAL A 79 6.93 18.06 19.11
C VAL A 79 6.21 19.41 19.18
N PHE A 80 6.83 20.40 19.82
CA PHE A 80 6.27 21.76 19.96
C PHE A 80 6.81 22.75 18.93
N GLU A 81 7.48 22.27 17.89
CA GLU A 81 7.97 23.14 16.81
C GLU A 81 6.77 23.72 16.01
N PRO A 82 6.65 25.06 15.88
CA PRO A 82 5.52 25.68 15.18
C PRO A 82 5.35 25.24 13.73
N ASN A 83 6.47 24.93 13.06
CA ASN A 83 6.54 24.48 11.66
C ASN A 83 6.84 23.00 11.55
N HIS A 84 6.40 22.19 12.53
CA HIS A 84 6.60 20.74 12.46
C HIS A 84 6.03 20.17 11.14
N PRO A 85 6.78 19.34 10.39
CA PRO A 85 6.37 18.88 9.06
C PRO A 85 4.97 18.25 9.01
N LEU A 86 4.53 17.59 10.08
CA LEU A 86 3.20 17.00 10.18
C LEU A 86 2.05 18.01 10.34
N LEU A 87 2.36 19.27 10.68
CA LEU A 87 1.36 20.34 10.75
C LEU A 87 1.11 21.01 9.39
N VAL A 88 2.09 20.96 8.50
CA VAL A 88 2.07 21.67 7.23
C VAL A 88 2.01 20.77 6.00
N ASN A 89 2.23 19.47 6.17
CA ASN A 89 2.21 18.50 5.07
C ASN A 89 1.30 17.31 5.36
N ASN A 90 0.73 16.75 4.29
CA ASN A 90 0.02 15.48 4.38
C ASN A 90 1.01 14.33 4.69
N PRO A 91 0.71 13.42 5.63
CA PRO A 91 1.56 12.27 5.93
C PRO A 91 1.87 11.38 4.72
N HIS A 92 1.04 11.35 3.68
CA HIS A 92 1.35 10.63 2.45
C HIS A 92 2.53 11.26 1.70
N VAL A 93 2.64 12.59 1.69
CA VAL A 93 3.77 13.30 1.04
C VAL A 93 5.07 13.06 1.81
N ILE A 94 5.01 13.03 3.15
CA ILE A 94 6.20 12.87 4.00
C ILE A 94 6.70 11.43 4.03
N VAL A 95 5.76 10.46 4.00
CA VAL A 95 6.03 9.03 3.97
C VAL A 95 5.35 8.46 2.73
N PRO A 96 5.98 8.57 1.55
CA PRO A 96 5.35 8.20 0.28
C PRO A 96 5.14 6.70 0.16
N PHE A 97 4.13 6.34 -0.63
CA PHE A 97 3.94 4.95 -1.04
C PHE A 97 4.89 4.58 -2.18
N LEU A 98 5.48 3.41 -2.08
CA LEU A 98 6.38 2.87 -3.09
C LEU A 98 5.64 2.66 -4.42
N GLU A 99 4.66 1.76 -4.44
CA GLU A 99 3.94 1.35 -5.65
C GLU A 99 2.94 2.42 -6.18
N HIS A 100 2.36 3.23 -5.29
CA HIS A 100 1.30 4.18 -5.64
C HIS A 100 1.80 5.57 -6.04
N GLU A 101 3.01 5.93 -5.60
CA GLU A 101 3.55 7.29 -5.77
C GLU A 101 4.94 7.26 -6.40
N LEU A 102 5.90 6.56 -5.79
CA LEU A 102 7.29 6.61 -6.23
C LEU A 102 7.53 5.83 -7.52
N TYR A 103 6.97 4.63 -7.64
CA TYR A 103 7.09 3.75 -8.81
C TYR A 103 5.87 3.81 -9.74
N ILE A 104 4.93 4.72 -9.49
CA ILE A 104 3.73 4.84 -10.32
C ILE A 104 4.09 4.92 -11.80
N ASP A 105 3.29 4.28 -12.66
CA ASP A 105 3.51 4.19 -14.10
C ASP A 105 4.85 3.54 -14.51
N GLY A 106 5.46 2.77 -13.61
CA GLY A 106 6.75 2.11 -13.87
C GLY A 106 7.96 3.04 -13.80
N ARG A 107 7.83 4.22 -13.22
CA ARG A 107 8.94 5.16 -13.01
C ARG A 107 9.98 4.57 -12.07
N VAL A 108 11.21 5.02 -12.23
CA VAL A 108 12.31 4.73 -11.29
C VAL A 108 12.55 5.99 -10.47
N PRO A 109 12.26 5.98 -9.16
CA PRO A 109 12.47 7.15 -8.33
C PRO A 109 13.95 7.42 -8.09
N ASP A 110 14.30 8.70 -7.98
CA ASP A 110 15.59 9.13 -7.48
C ASP A 110 15.55 9.23 -5.95
N PHE A 111 16.26 8.34 -5.27
CA PHE A 111 16.36 8.32 -3.82
C PHE A 111 17.50 9.19 -3.27
N SER A 112 18.28 9.87 -4.10
CA SER A 112 19.41 10.70 -3.66
C SER A 112 19.00 11.87 -2.76
N THR A 113 17.75 12.33 -2.89
CA THR A 113 17.17 13.41 -2.08
C THR A 113 16.57 12.94 -0.77
N PHE A 114 16.45 11.63 -0.55
CA PHE A 114 15.89 11.07 0.68
C PHE A 114 16.97 11.02 1.79
N THR A 115 16.60 11.49 2.97
CA THR A 115 17.46 11.37 4.16
C THR A 115 17.39 9.96 4.74
N SER A 116 18.52 9.42 5.17
CA SER A 116 18.57 8.13 5.88
C SER A 116 18.24 8.34 7.38
N PRO A 117 17.45 7.42 7.98
CA PRO A 117 16.75 6.30 7.36
C PRO A 117 15.60 6.74 6.46
N LYS A 118 15.44 6.12 5.28
CA LYS A 118 14.26 6.36 4.44
C LYS A 118 13.04 5.73 5.13
N LEU A 119 11.99 6.53 5.28
CA LEU A 119 10.69 6.07 5.79
C LEU A 119 9.72 6.01 4.63
N LEU A 120 9.31 4.81 4.27
CA LEU A 120 8.51 4.50 3.09
C LEU A 120 7.29 3.68 3.47
N ALA A 121 6.30 3.61 2.60
CA ALA A 121 5.10 2.82 2.84
C ALA A 121 4.74 1.96 1.63
N THR A 122 4.00 0.87 1.86
CA THR A 122 3.45 0.02 0.82
C THR A 122 2.19 -0.71 1.29
N HIS A 123 1.35 -1.10 0.34
CA HIS A 123 0.25 -2.05 0.54
C HIS A 123 0.56 -3.43 -0.05
N VAL A 124 1.74 -3.60 -0.64
CA VAL A 124 2.15 -4.83 -1.29
C VAL A 124 2.34 -5.93 -0.24
N PRO A 125 1.77 -7.14 -0.44
CA PRO A 125 1.93 -8.27 0.47
C PRO A 125 3.37 -8.76 0.52
N PHE A 126 3.73 -9.49 1.58
CA PHE A 126 5.12 -9.93 1.79
C PHE A 126 5.67 -10.74 0.61
N ALA A 127 4.86 -11.64 0.05
CA ALA A 127 5.25 -12.49 -1.09
C ALA A 127 5.65 -11.67 -2.34
N SER A 128 5.05 -10.49 -2.52
CA SER A 128 5.30 -9.58 -3.65
C SER A 128 6.32 -8.48 -3.34
N LEU A 129 6.87 -8.41 -2.11
CA LEU A 129 7.94 -7.47 -1.82
C LEU A 129 9.21 -7.79 -2.63
N PRO A 130 10.05 -6.79 -2.96
CA PRO A 130 11.35 -7.03 -3.57
C PRO A 130 12.21 -8.01 -2.77
N LYS A 131 12.99 -8.83 -3.45
CA LYS A 131 13.92 -9.77 -2.78
C LYS A 131 14.94 -9.03 -1.90
N SER A 132 15.33 -7.81 -2.30
CA SER A 132 16.17 -6.92 -1.48
C SER A 132 15.56 -6.59 -0.12
N VAL A 133 14.22 -6.53 -0.02
CA VAL A 133 13.51 -6.35 1.25
C VAL A 133 13.38 -7.67 2.00
N GLN A 134 12.93 -8.74 1.31
CA GLN A 134 12.66 -10.04 1.94
C GLN A 134 13.90 -10.68 2.58
N HIS A 135 15.09 -10.46 2.00
CA HIS A 135 16.34 -11.09 2.43
C HIS A 135 17.30 -10.13 3.15
N SER A 136 16.90 -8.88 3.38
CA SER A 136 17.69 -7.89 4.08
C SER A 136 17.33 -7.79 5.55
N LYS A 137 18.06 -6.94 6.28
CA LYS A 137 17.74 -6.53 7.64
C LYS A 137 16.94 -5.20 7.68
N THR A 138 16.32 -4.83 6.56
CA THR A 138 15.40 -3.68 6.48
C THR A 138 14.29 -3.83 7.51
N LYS A 139 13.97 -2.76 8.21
CA LYS A 139 12.94 -2.79 9.24
C LYS A 139 11.56 -2.72 8.61
N LEU A 140 10.76 -3.76 8.82
CA LEU A 140 9.35 -3.78 8.42
C LEU A 140 8.47 -3.49 9.63
N VAL A 141 7.57 -2.53 9.47
CA VAL A 141 6.51 -2.24 10.45
C VAL A 141 5.20 -2.64 9.81
N TYR A 142 4.59 -3.70 10.30
CA TYR A 142 3.34 -4.21 9.76
C TYR A 142 2.14 -3.80 10.62
N LEU A 143 1.08 -3.31 9.95
CA LEU A 143 -0.18 -2.99 10.61
C LEU A 143 -1.34 -3.60 9.83
N CYS A 144 -2.11 -4.41 10.52
CA CYS A 144 -3.46 -4.80 10.09
C CYS A 144 -4.50 -4.30 11.09
N ARG A 145 -5.74 -4.32 10.68
CA ARG A 145 -6.89 -3.92 11.48
C ARG A 145 -7.89 -5.07 11.51
N ASN A 146 -8.83 -5.04 12.48
CA ASN A 146 -9.95 -5.97 12.48
C ASN A 146 -10.59 -6.06 11.08
N PRO A 147 -10.79 -7.27 10.52
CA PRO A 147 -11.27 -7.44 9.14
C PRO A 147 -12.64 -6.82 8.88
N ARG A 148 -13.56 -6.89 9.85
CA ARG A 148 -14.90 -6.26 9.73
C ARG A 148 -14.77 -4.75 9.60
N ASP A 149 -13.96 -4.13 10.44
CA ASP A 149 -13.71 -2.69 10.40
C ASP A 149 -12.99 -2.26 9.11
N THR A 150 -12.07 -3.10 8.64
CA THR A 150 -11.35 -2.87 7.38
C THR A 150 -12.31 -2.93 6.21
N PHE A 151 -13.16 -3.96 6.15
CA PHE A 151 -14.19 -4.11 5.13
C PHE A 151 -15.13 -2.91 5.09
N ILE A 152 -15.77 -2.56 6.22
CA ILE A 152 -16.71 -1.44 6.30
C ILE A 152 -16.04 -0.12 5.88
N SER A 153 -14.81 0.12 6.34
CA SER A 153 -14.06 1.32 5.95
C SER A 153 -13.70 1.34 4.46
N MET A 154 -13.47 0.17 3.86
CA MET A 154 -13.17 0.03 2.43
C MET A 154 -14.43 0.24 1.59
N TRP A 155 -15.55 -0.36 1.98
CA TRP A 155 -16.84 -0.19 1.32
C TRP A 155 -17.28 1.29 1.29
N HIS A 156 -17.21 2.00 2.41
CA HIS A 156 -17.47 3.45 2.43
C HIS A 156 -16.52 4.25 1.55
N PHE A 157 -15.24 3.88 1.55
CA PHE A 157 -14.25 4.57 0.73
C PHE A 157 -14.50 4.40 -0.76
N THR A 158 -14.80 3.19 -1.20
CA THR A 158 -15.09 2.92 -2.62
C THR A 158 -16.37 3.59 -3.07
N ASN A 159 -17.43 3.56 -2.25
CA ASN A 159 -18.67 4.26 -2.55
C ASN A 159 -18.47 5.79 -2.61
N ASN A 160 -17.65 6.37 -1.73
CA ASN A 160 -17.33 7.80 -1.80
C ASN A 160 -16.59 8.19 -3.10
N LEU A 161 -15.81 7.28 -3.69
CA LEU A 161 -15.20 7.52 -4.99
C LEU A 161 -16.22 7.46 -6.14
N LEU A 162 -17.32 6.71 -5.95
CA LEU A 162 -18.39 6.54 -6.95
C LEU A 162 -19.48 7.60 -6.87
N LEU A 163 -19.51 8.45 -5.83
CA LEU A 163 -20.55 9.49 -5.65
C LEU A 163 -20.75 10.39 -6.87
N HIS A 164 -19.76 10.52 -7.75
CA HIS A 164 -19.84 11.26 -9.00
C HIS A 164 -20.53 10.49 -10.13
N HIS A 165 -20.82 9.20 -9.96
CA HIS A 165 -21.41 8.32 -10.98
C HIS A 165 -22.84 7.88 -10.65
N ASN A 166 -23.45 8.35 -9.54
CA ASN A 166 -24.76 7.92 -9.02
C ASN A 166 -24.92 6.42 -8.75
N ASP A 167 -23.81 5.69 -8.69
CA ASP A 167 -23.80 4.26 -8.41
C ASP A 167 -23.31 4.02 -6.97
N THR A 168 -23.82 2.97 -6.37
CA THR A 168 -23.39 2.50 -5.04
C THR A 168 -23.18 0.99 -5.09
N ASN A 169 -22.09 0.52 -4.49
CA ASN A 169 -21.89 -0.92 -4.34
C ASN A 169 -22.82 -1.46 -3.26
N SER A 170 -23.46 -2.59 -3.52
CA SER A 170 -24.17 -3.37 -2.49
C SER A 170 -23.17 -3.79 -1.41
N ILE A 171 -23.56 -3.64 -0.15
CA ILE A 171 -22.72 -4.07 0.96
C ILE A 171 -22.63 -5.59 1.02
N GLU A 172 -23.73 -6.29 0.70
CA GLU A 172 -23.80 -7.75 0.68
C GLU A 172 -22.89 -8.32 -0.39
N GLU A 173 -23.02 -7.89 -1.65
CA GLU A 173 -22.19 -8.37 -2.75
C GLU A 173 -20.71 -8.06 -2.53
N THR A 174 -20.40 -6.86 -2.05
CA THR A 174 -19.00 -6.49 -1.75
C THR A 174 -18.44 -7.30 -0.58
N PHE A 175 -19.29 -7.67 0.40
CA PHE A 175 -18.88 -8.53 1.52
C PHE A 175 -18.59 -9.96 1.07
N ASP A 176 -19.42 -10.51 0.18
CA ASP A 176 -19.21 -11.83 -0.38
C ASP A 176 -17.87 -11.88 -1.15
N LEU A 177 -17.62 -10.91 -2.02
CA LEU A 177 -16.33 -10.76 -2.71
C LEU A 177 -15.15 -10.67 -1.72
N PHE A 178 -15.27 -9.90 -0.66
CA PHE A 178 -14.24 -9.79 0.38
C PHE A 178 -13.98 -11.13 1.06
N CYS A 179 -15.03 -11.91 1.35
CA CYS A 179 -14.92 -13.25 1.94
C CYS A 179 -14.27 -14.25 0.98
N GLU A 180 -14.53 -14.12 -0.33
CA GLU A 180 -13.90 -14.91 -1.39
C GLU A 180 -12.44 -14.47 -1.65
N GLY A 181 -11.99 -13.40 -1.00
CA GLY A 181 -10.64 -12.88 -1.14
C GLY A 181 -10.46 -11.84 -2.23
N VAL A 182 -11.53 -11.47 -2.93
CA VAL A 182 -11.53 -10.43 -3.97
C VAL A 182 -11.69 -9.07 -3.29
N SER A 183 -10.58 -8.34 -3.13
CA SER A 183 -10.58 -7.00 -2.55
C SER A 183 -9.27 -6.27 -2.87
N LEU A 184 -9.24 -4.96 -2.66
CA LEU A 184 -8.01 -4.17 -2.86
C LEU A 184 -6.86 -4.72 -2.01
N ASN A 185 -5.78 -5.17 -2.67
CA ASN A 185 -4.62 -5.85 -2.08
C ASN A 185 -4.99 -7.12 -1.27
N GLY A 186 -6.18 -7.71 -1.56
CA GLY A 186 -6.61 -8.99 -1.02
C GLY A 186 -6.00 -10.19 -1.77
N PRO A 187 -6.18 -11.40 -1.25
CA PRO A 187 -7.00 -11.80 -0.09
C PRO A 187 -6.47 -11.24 1.23
N PHE A 188 -7.36 -10.63 2.02
CA PHE A 188 -6.99 -10.01 3.31
C PHE A 188 -6.26 -10.97 4.24
N TRP A 189 -6.78 -12.19 4.37
CA TRP A 189 -6.21 -13.19 5.27
C TRP A 189 -4.81 -13.63 4.85
N ASN A 190 -4.58 -13.82 3.55
CA ASN A 190 -3.28 -14.19 3.02
C ASN A 190 -2.26 -13.07 3.27
N HIS A 191 -2.67 -11.81 3.06
CA HIS A 191 -1.83 -10.66 3.35
C HIS A 191 -1.40 -10.61 4.83
N VAL A 192 -2.32 -10.89 5.76
CA VAL A 192 -2.03 -10.90 7.20
C VAL A 192 -1.14 -12.08 7.59
N LEU A 193 -1.47 -13.29 7.09
CA LEU A 193 -0.73 -14.50 7.41
C LEU A 193 0.70 -14.50 6.86
N ASP A 194 0.91 -13.94 5.68
CA ASP A 194 2.24 -13.84 5.08
C ASP A 194 3.21 -13.05 5.96
N PHE A 195 2.74 -11.96 6.59
CA PHE A 195 3.56 -11.20 7.54
C PHE A 195 3.65 -11.87 8.90
N GLY A 196 2.57 -12.46 9.40
CA GLY A 196 2.56 -13.17 10.68
C GLY A 196 3.52 -14.36 10.75
N ASN A 197 3.71 -15.06 9.63
CA ASN A 197 4.65 -16.17 9.53
C ASN A 197 6.14 -15.76 9.42
N LYS A 198 6.43 -14.45 9.31
CA LYS A 198 7.78 -13.90 9.14
C LYS A 198 8.24 -13.05 10.33
N ALA A 199 7.33 -12.73 11.27
CA ALA A 199 7.63 -12.04 12.52
C ALA A 199 8.20 -13.00 13.60
#